data_473ebdc7fa57005661aba1f7cadf0af4
#
_entry.id   473ebdc7fa57005661aba1f7cadf0af4
#
_cell.length_a   1.000
_cell.length_b   1.000
_cell.length_c   1.000
_cell.angle_alpha   90.00
_cell.angle_beta   90.00
_cell.angle_gamma   90.00
#
_symmetry.space_group_name_H-M   'P 1'
#
loop_
_entity.id
_entity.type
_entity.pdbx_description
1 polymer ?
#
loop_
_entity_poly.entity_id
_entity_poly.type
_entity_poly.pdbx_seq_one_letter_code
_entity_poly.pdbx_strand_id
1 'polypeptide(L)'
;MPVFMIERQFAEELEAVDAAGLKEINDEESVQWLYSFLSKDKRKTYCLYEAESADAIRAAAERAGIPADVIVEVTQTIQPDGSFSSLP
;
A
#
# COMPACT_ATOMS: atom_id res chain seq x y z
N MET A 1 -4.02 8.77 11.30
CA MET A 1 -2.93 7.77 11.23
C MET A 1 -1.92 8.15 10.16
N PRO A 2 -0.65 7.77 10.32
CA PRO A 2 0.33 7.96 9.25
C PRO A 2 -0.07 7.27 7.94
N VAL A 3 0.38 7.83 6.83
CA VAL A 3 0.15 7.28 5.49
C VAL A 3 1.47 6.75 4.94
N PHE A 4 1.42 5.59 4.32
CA PHE A 4 2.61 4.91 3.77
C PHE A 4 2.41 4.58 2.30
N MET A 5 3.48 4.74 1.53
CA MET A 5 3.57 4.23 0.16
C MET A 5 4.30 2.90 0.20
N ILE A 6 3.69 1.87 -0.40
CA ILE A 6 4.28 0.53 -0.44
C ILE A 6 4.53 0.14 -1.89
N GLU A 7 5.77 -0.20 -2.21
CA GLU A 7 6.13 -0.76 -3.50
C GLU A 7 6.21 -2.28 -3.35
N ARG A 8 5.49 -3.00 -4.22
CA ARG A 8 5.47 -4.45 -4.24
C ARG A 8 5.84 -4.95 -5.62
N GLN A 9 6.73 -5.92 -5.67
CA GLN A 9 7.10 -6.57 -6.92
C GLN A 9 6.66 -8.04 -6.87
N PHE A 10 5.88 -8.45 -7.87
CA PHE A 10 5.34 -9.80 -7.96
C PHE A 10 6.13 -10.63 -8.96
N ALA A 11 6.29 -11.93 -8.66
CA ALA A 11 7.00 -12.86 -9.54
C ALA A 11 6.23 -13.10 -10.84
N GLU A 12 4.90 -12.99 -10.79
CA GLU A 12 4.01 -13.21 -11.93
C GLU A 12 3.07 -12.03 -12.10
N GLU A 13 2.41 -11.92 -13.25
CA GLU A 13 1.42 -10.87 -13.49
C GLU A 13 0.26 -10.97 -12.51
N LEU A 14 -0.13 -9.84 -11.94
CA LEU A 14 -1.26 -9.76 -11.02
C LEU A 14 -2.55 -9.69 -11.83
N GLU A 15 -3.32 -10.78 -11.85
CA GLU A 15 -4.56 -10.87 -12.64
C GLU A 15 -5.81 -10.65 -11.80
N ALA A 16 -5.74 -10.88 -10.48
CA ALA A 16 -6.88 -10.74 -9.61
C ALA A 16 -6.43 -10.39 -8.20
N VAL A 17 -7.32 -9.75 -7.44
CA VAL A 17 -7.08 -9.38 -6.05
C VAL A 17 -8.25 -9.90 -5.21
N ASP A 18 -7.93 -10.65 -4.15
CA ASP A 18 -8.92 -11.06 -3.16
C ASP A 18 -9.21 -9.91 -2.20
N ALA A 19 -10.06 -8.99 -2.65
CA ALA A 19 -10.35 -7.78 -1.89
C ALA A 19 -10.99 -8.07 -0.52
N ALA A 20 -11.87 -9.07 -0.45
CA ALA A 20 -12.54 -9.42 0.81
C ALA A 20 -11.57 -10.01 1.83
N GLY A 21 -10.70 -10.92 1.40
CA GLY A 21 -9.69 -11.53 2.26
C GLY A 21 -8.66 -10.51 2.74
N LEU A 22 -8.24 -9.61 1.85
CA LEU A 22 -7.31 -8.54 2.21
C LEU A 22 -7.93 -7.56 3.20
N LYS A 23 -9.21 -7.21 3.01
CA LYS A 23 -9.91 -6.32 3.94
C LYS A 23 -9.97 -6.91 5.33
N GLU A 24 -10.27 -8.19 5.45
CA GLU A 24 -10.32 -8.89 6.74
C GLU A 24 -8.97 -8.82 7.46
N ILE A 25 -7.89 -9.14 6.77
CA ILE A 25 -6.54 -9.09 7.32
C ILE A 25 -6.18 -7.66 7.73
N ASN A 26 -6.45 -6.70 6.86
CA ASN A 26 -6.15 -5.29 7.12
C ASN A 26 -6.92 -4.78 8.34
N ASP A 27 -8.18 -5.14 8.47
CA ASP A 27 -8.99 -4.74 9.63
C ASP A 27 -8.42 -5.30 10.92
N GLU A 28 -7.99 -6.56 10.92
CA GLU A 28 -7.41 -7.22 12.09
C GLU A 28 -6.05 -6.63 12.48
N GLU A 29 -5.28 -6.15 11.50
CA GLU A 29 -3.98 -5.51 11.75
C GLU A 29 -4.08 -3.98 11.91
N SER A 30 -5.29 -3.43 11.88
CA SER A 30 -5.54 -1.99 11.99
C SER A 30 -4.85 -1.19 10.88
N VAL A 31 -4.91 -1.71 9.68
CA VAL A 31 -4.33 -1.12 8.47
C VAL A 31 -5.47 -0.84 7.49
N GLN A 32 -5.43 0.30 6.82
CA GLN A 32 -6.44 0.65 5.83
C GLN A 32 -5.79 0.84 4.46
N TRP A 33 -6.18 0.00 3.52
CA TRP A 33 -5.77 0.14 2.12
C TRP A 33 -6.59 1.23 1.46
N LEU A 34 -5.94 2.26 0.95
CA LEU A 34 -6.62 3.39 0.31
C LEU A 34 -6.82 3.11 -1.18
N TYR A 35 -5.74 2.96 -1.92
CA TYR A 35 -5.76 2.57 -3.33
C TYR A 35 -4.36 2.20 -3.80
N SER A 36 -4.27 1.65 -5.01
CA SER A 36 -3.00 1.22 -5.60
C SER A 36 -2.94 1.58 -7.07
N PHE A 37 -1.70 1.76 -7.55
CA PHE A 37 -1.42 1.84 -8.97
C PHE A 37 -0.80 0.51 -9.41
N LEU A 38 -1.25 -0.02 -10.54
CA LEU A 38 -0.71 -1.22 -11.14
C LEU A 38 0.17 -0.84 -12.33
N SER A 39 1.39 -1.38 -12.38
CA SER A 39 2.28 -1.14 -13.51
C SER A 39 1.72 -1.75 -14.80
N LYS A 40 2.19 -1.25 -15.94
CA LYS A 40 1.70 -1.71 -17.25
C LYS A 40 1.94 -3.21 -17.47
N ASP A 41 3.05 -3.74 -16.98
CA ASP A 41 3.36 -5.17 -17.07
C ASP A 41 2.67 -6.02 -16.01
N LYS A 42 1.88 -5.39 -15.13
CA LYS A 42 1.09 -6.05 -14.07
C LYS A 42 1.93 -6.80 -13.04
N ARG A 43 3.20 -6.46 -12.91
CA ARG A 43 4.10 -7.16 -12.00
C ARG A 43 4.55 -6.30 -10.82
N LYS A 44 4.13 -5.03 -10.77
CA LYS A 44 4.48 -4.13 -9.69
C LYS A 44 3.27 -3.28 -9.30
N THR A 45 3.10 -3.07 -8.00
CA THR A 45 2.08 -2.15 -7.48
C THR A 45 2.72 -1.09 -6.60
N TYR A 46 2.09 0.07 -6.58
CA TYR A 46 2.41 1.19 -5.69
C TYR A 46 1.15 1.47 -4.91
N CYS A 47 1.15 1.13 -3.63
CA CYS A 47 -0.05 1.15 -2.81
C CYS A 47 0.03 2.26 -1.76
N LEU A 48 -1.10 2.87 -1.45
CA LEU A 48 -1.22 3.87 -0.40
C LEU A 48 -2.05 3.27 0.73
N TYR A 49 -1.50 3.32 1.95
CA TYR A 49 -2.14 2.76 3.14
C TYR A 49 -2.08 3.73 4.31
N GLU A 50 -3.08 3.67 5.19
CA GLU A 50 -3.03 4.27 6.52
C GLU A 50 -2.74 3.18 7.54
N ALA A 51 -1.80 3.42 8.45
CA ALA A 51 -1.45 2.50 9.52
C ALA A 51 -0.74 3.22 10.64
N GLU A 52 -0.71 2.63 11.84
CA GLU A 52 0.02 3.17 12.97
C GLU A 52 1.53 3.15 12.75
N SER A 53 2.01 2.15 12.02
CA SER A 53 3.45 1.96 11.79
C SER A 53 3.69 1.13 10.54
N ALA A 54 4.93 1.18 10.05
CA ALA A 54 5.37 0.31 8.95
C ALA A 54 5.30 -1.16 9.36
N ASP A 55 5.53 -1.48 10.64
CA ASP A 55 5.48 -2.86 11.12
C ASP A 55 4.08 -3.46 11.01
N ALA A 56 3.03 -2.66 11.25
CA ALA A 56 1.65 -3.11 11.05
C ALA A 56 1.40 -3.50 9.59
N ILE A 57 1.94 -2.72 8.65
CA ILE A 57 1.84 -3.01 7.21
C ILE A 57 2.59 -4.29 6.87
N ARG A 58 3.79 -4.48 7.42
CA ARG A 58 4.57 -5.71 7.20
C ARG A 58 3.82 -6.93 7.72
N ALA A 59 3.22 -6.83 8.90
CA ALA A 59 2.43 -7.92 9.47
C ALA A 59 1.24 -8.28 8.59
N ALA A 60 0.51 -7.28 8.10
CA ALA A 60 -0.62 -7.52 7.20
C ALA A 60 -0.17 -8.18 5.89
N ALA A 61 0.92 -7.69 5.30
CA ALA A 61 1.47 -8.24 4.05
C ALA A 61 1.91 -9.69 4.24
N GLU A 62 2.57 -10.00 5.35
CA GLU A 62 3.02 -11.36 5.66
C GLU A 62 1.83 -12.30 5.80
N ARG A 63 0.78 -11.91 6.50
CA ARG A 63 -0.43 -12.71 6.65
C ARG A 63 -1.13 -12.92 5.31
N ALA A 64 -1.11 -11.92 4.44
CA ALA A 64 -1.72 -12.00 3.11
C ALA A 64 -0.87 -12.77 2.11
N GLY A 65 0.40 -13.06 2.44
CA GLY A 65 1.32 -13.74 1.54
C GLY A 65 1.73 -12.89 0.35
N ILE A 66 1.76 -11.56 0.51
CA ILE A 66 2.17 -10.65 -0.56
C ILE A 66 3.44 -9.91 -0.19
N PRO A 67 4.25 -9.51 -1.18
CA PRO A 67 5.50 -8.80 -0.91
C PRO A 67 5.25 -7.37 -0.42
N ALA A 68 6.21 -6.83 0.32
CA ALA A 68 6.24 -5.43 0.72
C ALA A 68 7.71 -4.99 0.62
N ASP A 69 8.17 -4.78 -0.61
CA ASP A 69 9.59 -4.56 -0.90
C ASP A 69 10.09 -3.23 -0.36
N VAL A 70 9.28 -2.18 -0.49
CA VAL A 70 9.62 -0.85 0.01
C VAL A 70 8.40 -0.27 0.73
N ILE A 71 8.62 0.27 1.92
CA ILE A 71 7.59 0.95 2.71
C ILE A 71 8.15 2.31 3.12
N VAL A 72 7.49 3.39 2.71
CA VAL A 72 7.93 4.76 2.98
C VAL A 72 6.77 5.56 3.55
N GLU A 73 6.98 6.19 4.69
CA GLU A 73 5.99 7.13 5.21
C GLU A 73 5.96 8.38 4.35
N VAL A 74 4.76 8.81 3.94
CA VAL A 74 4.56 10.00 3.12
C VAL A 74 3.58 10.92 3.83
N THR A 75 3.79 12.23 3.71
CA THR A 75 2.99 13.21 4.45
C THR A 75 2.27 14.19 3.55
N GLN A 76 2.79 14.43 2.35
CA GLN A 76 2.26 15.46 1.45
C GLN A 76 2.40 15.03 0.00
N THR A 77 1.57 15.63 -0.85
CA THR A 77 1.76 15.59 -2.30
C THR A 77 2.36 16.92 -2.74
N ILE A 78 3.06 16.89 -3.87
CA ILE A 78 3.58 18.09 -4.51
C ILE A 78 2.87 18.23 -5.84
N GLN A 79 2.26 19.40 -6.08
CA GLN A 79 1.50 19.66 -7.30
C GLN A 79 2.41 20.24 -8.37
N PRO A 80 2.00 20.18 -9.66
CA PRO A 80 2.81 20.75 -10.76
C PRO A 80 3.10 22.25 -10.64
N ASP A 81 2.29 22.99 -9.89
CA ASP A 81 2.52 24.39 -9.63
C ASP A 81 3.53 24.63 -8.49
N GLY A 82 4.05 23.55 -7.89
CA GLY A 82 5.00 23.61 -6.79
C GLY A 82 4.36 23.68 -5.42
N SER A 83 3.02 23.68 -5.33
CA SER A 83 2.34 23.70 -4.03
C SER A 83 2.37 22.33 -3.37
N PHE A 84 2.26 22.33 -2.04
CA PHE A 84 2.25 21.13 -1.20
C PHE A 84 0.86 20.97 -0.61
N SER A 85 0.36 19.73 -0.59
CA SER A 85 -0.94 19.41 0.01
C SER A 85 -0.79 18.23 0.95
N SER A 86 -1.41 18.33 2.13
CA SER A 86 -1.39 17.24 3.10
C SER A 86 -2.21 16.05 2.58
N LEU A 87 -1.72 14.83 2.89
CA LEU A 87 -2.49 13.61 2.63
C LEU A 87 -3.60 13.47 3.66
N PRO A 88 -4.70 12.79 3.31
CA PRO A 88 -5.82 12.58 4.23
C PRO A 88 -5.45 11.77 5.46
#